data_6fbef57272f6d56c1fa66793356d752a
#
_entry.id   6fbef57272f6d56c1fa66793356d752a
#
_cell.length_a   1.000
_cell.length_b   1.000
_cell.length_c   1.000
_cell.angle_alpha   90.00
_cell.angle_beta   90.00
_cell.angle_gamma   90.00
#
_symmetry.space_group_name_H-M   'P 1'
#
loop_
_entity.id
_entity.type
_entity.pdbx_description
1 polymer ?
#
loop_
_entity_poly.entity_id
_entity_poly.type
_entity_poly.pdbx_seq_one_letter_code
_entity_poly.pdbx_strand_id
1 'polypeptide(L)'
;MLFRSDSVGDAGVVNKIGSTALAHAARAAGVPVYVLADETKMLPTGFPQVLDDDRPGEEVWDAPGGVEVWNRYFEVTPVENVTAVVSEVGVMDIEQTLRQRQAITLPPGLRAWANRRASKA
;
A
#
# COMPACT_ATOMS: atom_id res chain seq x y z
N MET A 1 -3.03 -11.82 11.95
CA MET A 1 -1.85 -10.94 11.78
C MET A 1 -2.33 -9.51 11.60
N LEU A 2 -1.66 -8.55 12.22
CA LEU A 2 -2.01 -7.13 12.15
C LEU A 2 -0.75 -6.33 11.82
N PHE A 3 -0.81 -5.42 10.85
CA PHE A 3 0.24 -4.43 10.59
C PHE A 3 -0.35 -3.06 10.20
N ARG A 4 0.43 -2.01 10.42
CA ARG A 4 0.06 -0.64 10.08
C ARG A 4 0.37 -0.37 8.60
N SER A 5 -0.54 0.36 7.92
CA SER A 5 -0.36 0.78 6.53
C SER A 5 0.15 2.22 6.42
N ASP A 6 0.87 2.52 5.35
CA ASP A 6 1.18 3.89 4.93
C ASP A 6 0.08 4.47 4.03
N SER A 7 -0.53 3.65 3.18
CA SER A 7 -1.74 4.02 2.43
C SER A 7 -2.51 2.81 1.95
N VAL A 8 -3.81 3.01 1.68
CA VAL A 8 -4.72 2.04 1.08
C VAL A 8 -5.26 2.63 -0.21
N GLY A 9 -4.99 1.99 -1.35
CA GLY A 9 -5.34 2.46 -2.68
C GLY A 9 -5.87 1.36 -3.59
N ASP A 10 -5.97 1.65 -4.90
CA ASP A 10 -6.54 0.71 -5.87
C ASP A 10 -5.65 -0.52 -6.09
N ALA A 11 -4.35 -0.33 -6.09
CA ALA A 11 -3.40 -1.43 -6.26
C ALA A 11 -3.28 -2.31 -5.00
N GLY A 12 -3.66 -1.79 -3.84
CA GLY A 12 -3.57 -2.50 -2.57
C GLY A 12 -3.11 -1.61 -1.42
N VAL A 13 -2.46 -2.23 -0.47
CA VAL A 13 -1.94 -1.59 0.75
C VAL A 13 -0.46 -1.34 0.61
N VAL A 14 -0.05 -0.08 0.69
CA VAL A 14 1.38 0.29 0.73
C VAL A 14 1.90 0.13 2.14
N ASN A 15 2.99 -0.59 2.27
CA ASN A 15 3.70 -0.77 3.54
C ASN A 15 5.18 -1.08 3.30
N LYS A 16 5.95 -1.21 4.37
CA LYS A 16 7.36 -1.61 4.31
C LYS A 16 7.52 -2.96 3.59
N ILE A 17 8.61 -3.09 2.84
CA ILE A 17 8.99 -4.33 2.16
C ILE A 17 9.01 -5.52 3.14
N GLY A 18 8.53 -6.68 2.69
CA GLY A 18 8.31 -7.88 3.49
C GLY A 18 6.85 -8.09 3.93
N SER A 19 6.00 -7.05 3.87
CA SER A 19 4.58 -7.15 4.24
C SER A 19 3.82 -8.07 3.30
N THR A 20 4.10 -8.04 2.01
CA THR A 20 3.48 -8.91 1.00
C THR A 20 3.83 -10.38 1.24
N ALA A 21 5.10 -10.67 1.51
CA ALA A 21 5.54 -12.03 1.84
C ALA A 21 4.84 -12.57 3.10
N LEU A 22 4.72 -11.73 4.14
CA LEU A 22 3.99 -12.09 5.36
C LEU A 22 2.50 -12.32 5.09
N ALA A 23 1.85 -11.48 4.29
CA ALA A 23 0.45 -11.63 3.94
C ALA A 23 0.18 -12.93 3.15
N HIS A 24 1.06 -13.25 2.20
CA HIS A 24 0.99 -14.53 1.46
C HIS A 24 1.15 -15.74 2.39
N ALA A 25 2.14 -15.72 3.28
CA ALA A 25 2.37 -16.80 4.24
C ALA A 25 1.18 -16.97 5.19
N ALA A 26 0.62 -15.86 5.70
CA ALA A 26 -0.56 -15.88 6.55
C ALA A 26 -1.76 -16.48 5.82
N ARG A 27 -2.02 -16.05 4.58
CA ARG A 27 -3.10 -16.61 3.76
C ARG A 27 -2.93 -18.11 3.52
N ALA A 28 -1.72 -18.55 3.18
CA ALA A 28 -1.42 -19.97 2.98
C ALA A 28 -1.64 -20.79 4.25
N ALA A 29 -1.41 -20.21 5.43
CA ALA A 29 -1.65 -20.81 6.74
C ALA A 29 -3.08 -20.65 7.26
N GLY A 30 -4.00 -20.03 6.51
CA GLY A 30 -5.37 -19.74 6.95
C GLY A 30 -5.45 -18.69 8.07
N VAL A 31 -4.43 -17.86 8.24
CA VAL A 31 -4.37 -16.80 9.24
C VAL A 31 -4.91 -15.49 8.65
N PRO A 32 -5.92 -14.85 9.27
CA PRO A 32 -6.44 -13.60 8.77
C PRO A 32 -5.42 -12.46 8.88
N VAL A 33 -5.42 -11.58 7.87
CA VAL A 33 -4.54 -10.42 7.76
C VAL A 33 -5.37 -9.15 7.94
N TYR A 34 -5.10 -8.42 9.00
CA TYR A 34 -5.71 -7.13 9.29
C TYR A 34 -4.72 -6.01 9.06
N VAL A 35 -5.18 -4.93 8.42
CA VAL A 35 -4.39 -3.74 8.16
C VAL A 35 -4.93 -2.59 8.99
N LEU A 36 -4.08 -1.99 9.83
CA LEU A 36 -4.44 -0.80 10.59
C LEU A 36 -4.15 0.45 9.76
N ALA A 37 -5.19 1.18 9.40
CA ALA A 37 -5.10 2.42 8.63
C ALA A 37 -6.22 3.38 9.02
N ASP A 38 -5.87 4.57 9.50
CA ASP A 38 -6.84 5.62 9.71
C ASP A 38 -7.38 6.20 8.39
N GLU A 39 -8.45 6.99 8.44
CA GLU A 39 -9.09 7.55 7.23
C GLU A 39 -8.14 8.40 6.39
N THR A 40 -7.12 9.03 6.99
CA THR A 40 -6.14 9.86 6.27
C THR A 40 -5.22 9.03 5.37
N LYS A 41 -5.18 7.71 5.56
CA LYS A 41 -4.42 6.75 4.75
C LYS A 41 -5.23 6.19 3.58
N MET A 42 -6.53 6.44 3.55
CA MET A 42 -7.42 5.98 2.47
C MET A 42 -7.27 6.89 1.25
N LEU A 43 -6.75 6.37 0.17
CA LEU A 43 -6.67 7.10 -1.08
C LEU A 43 -7.99 6.97 -1.85
N PRO A 44 -8.52 8.07 -2.43
CA PRO A 44 -9.71 7.98 -3.29
C PRO A 44 -9.47 7.04 -4.47
N THR A 45 -10.55 6.49 -5.01
CA THR A 45 -10.48 5.65 -6.22
C THR A 45 -9.87 6.42 -7.38
N GLY A 46 -8.96 5.80 -8.11
CA GLY A 46 -8.21 6.40 -9.22
C GLY A 46 -7.05 7.31 -8.78
N PHE A 47 -6.78 7.43 -7.48
CA PHE A 47 -5.62 8.19 -7.03
C PHE A 47 -4.34 7.37 -7.19
N PRO A 48 -3.28 7.92 -7.82
CA PRO A 48 -2.06 7.16 -8.08
C PRO A 48 -1.32 6.82 -6.77
N GLN A 49 -0.96 5.55 -6.63
CA GLN A 49 -0.03 5.07 -5.61
C GLN A 49 1.38 5.11 -6.20
N VAL A 50 2.15 6.11 -5.84
CA VAL A 50 3.53 6.28 -6.29
C VAL A 50 4.45 5.80 -5.19
N LEU A 51 5.25 4.78 -5.48
CA LEU A 51 6.33 4.33 -4.60
C LEU A 51 7.63 5.03 -5.00
N ASP A 52 8.40 5.41 -3.99
CA ASP A 52 9.75 5.95 -4.16
C ASP A 52 10.71 4.74 -4.12
N ASP A 53 10.86 4.08 -5.28
CA ASP A 53 11.32 2.70 -5.33
C ASP A 53 12.85 2.55 -5.25
N ASP A 54 13.62 3.50 -5.79
CA ASP A 54 15.06 3.33 -5.93
C ASP A 54 15.83 4.10 -4.86
N ARG A 55 16.34 3.36 -3.88
CA ARG A 55 17.23 3.86 -2.86
C ARG A 55 18.67 3.37 -3.12
N PRO A 56 19.70 4.09 -2.65
CA PRO A 56 21.07 3.64 -2.81
C PRO A 56 21.28 2.25 -2.23
N GLY A 57 21.87 1.34 -3.00
CA GLY A 57 22.14 -0.03 -2.56
C GLY A 57 23.12 -0.08 -1.38
N GLU A 58 24.03 0.91 -1.31
CA GLU A 58 25.04 1.04 -0.25
C GLU A 58 24.43 1.20 1.16
N GLU A 59 23.17 1.69 1.27
CA GLU A 59 22.46 1.72 2.54
C GLU A 59 22.21 0.31 3.12
N VAL A 60 22.17 -0.70 2.26
CA VAL A 60 21.95 -2.11 2.64
C VAL A 60 23.27 -2.85 2.74
N TRP A 61 24.12 -2.72 1.73
CA TRP A 61 25.37 -3.43 1.66
C TRP A 61 26.31 -2.81 0.60
N ASP A 62 27.55 -2.59 0.99
CA ASP A 62 28.63 -2.24 0.07
C ASP A 62 29.09 -3.52 -0.64
N ALA A 63 28.40 -3.84 -1.74
CA ALA A 63 28.56 -5.10 -2.44
C ALA A 63 29.79 -5.09 -3.36
N PRO A 64 30.48 -6.23 -3.50
CA PRO A 64 31.57 -6.37 -4.48
C PRO A 64 31.02 -6.23 -5.92
N GLY A 65 31.89 -5.85 -6.85
CA GLY A 65 31.51 -5.64 -8.25
C GLY A 65 30.80 -6.86 -8.86
N GLY A 66 29.71 -6.59 -9.61
CA GLY A 66 28.88 -7.62 -10.23
C GLY A 66 27.70 -8.11 -9.39
N VAL A 67 27.55 -7.59 -8.17
CA VAL A 67 26.36 -7.86 -7.32
C VAL A 67 25.45 -6.63 -7.36
N GLU A 68 24.19 -6.86 -7.78
CA GLU A 68 23.14 -5.84 -7.73
C GLU A 68 22.45 -5.87 -6.36
N VAL A 69 22.38 -4.70 -5.71
CA VAL A 69 21.71 -4.54 -4.43
C VAL A 69 20.39 -3.80 -4.64
N TRP A 70 19.28 -4.48 -4.36
CA TRP A 70 17.95 -3.88 -4.41
C TRP A 70 17.58 -3.31 -3.05
N ASN A 71 17.47 -1.98 -2.99
CA ASN A 71 17.05 -1.26 -1.80
C ASN A 71 15.70 -0.59 -2.06
N ARG A 72 14.63 -1.21 -1.57
CA ARG A 72 13.27 -0.68 -1.61
C ARG A 72 12.70 -0.56 -0.21
N TYR A 73 12.09 0.57 0.10
CA TYR A 73 11.53 0.80 1.41
C TYR A 73 10.09 0.30 1.52
N PHE A 74 9.33 0.39 0.42
CA PHE A 74 7.91 0.10 0.38
C PHE A 74 7.55 -0.84 -0.75
N GLU A 75 6.45 -1.52 -0.56
CA GLU A 75 5.81 -2.38 -1.57
C GLU A 75 4.29 -2.25 -1.47
N VAL A 76 3.60 -2.75 -2.49
CA VAL A 76 2.14 -2.85 -2.51
C VAL A 76 1.75 -4.29 -2.21
N THR A 77 1.04 -4.49 -1.10
CA THR A 77 0.39 -5.77 -0.80
C THR A 77 -0.97 -5.79 -1.47
N PRO A 78 -1.23 -6.72 -2.41
CA PRO A 78 -2.51 -6.81 -3.09
C PRO A 78 -3.67 -7.01 -2.11
N VAL A 79 -4.84 -6.38 -2.40
CA VAL A 79 -6.01 -6.41 -1.50
C VAL A 79 -6.55 -7.81 -1.24
N GLU A 80 -6.40 -8.74 -2.18
CA GLU A 80 -6.80 -10.14 -2.03
C GLU A 80 -6.03 -10.89 -0.92
N ASN A 81 -4.92 -10.36 -0.46
CA ASN A 81 -4.16 -10.89 0.66
C ASN A 81 -4.55 -10.26 2.01
N VAL A 82 -5.45 -9.29 2.00
CA VAL A 82 -5.94 -8.58 3.18
C VAL A 82 -7.33 -9.07 3.53
N THR A 83 -7.56 -9.40 4.79
CA THR A 83 -8.88 -9.83 5.28
C THR A 83 -9.77 -8.62 5.56
N ALA A 84 -9.26 -7.63 6.25
CA ALA A 84 -9.98 -6.42 6.59
C ALA A 84 -9.03 -5.25 6.93
N VAL A 85 -9.56 -4.04 6.83
CA VAL A 85 -8.91 -2.81 7.27
C VAL A 85 -9.56 -2.36 8.58
N VAL A 86 -8.74 -2.04 9.56
CA VAL A 86 -9.15 -1.53 10.88
C VAL A 86 -8.82 -0.04 10.95
N SER A 87 -9.82 0.78 11.15
CA SER A 87 -9.69 2.23 11.27
C SER A 87 -10.47 2.76 12.48
N GLU A 88 -10.51 4.08 12.64
CA GLU A 88 -11.30 4.75 13.68
C GLU A 88 -12.82 4.53 13.52
N VAL A 89 -13.28 4.17 12.34
CA VAL A 89 -14.70 3.86 12.10
C VAL A 89 -15.02 2.38 12.34
N GLY A 90 -14.01 1.56 12.61
CA GLY A 90 -14.18 0.14 12.93
C GLY A 90 -13.45 -0.79 11.97
N VAL A 91 -13.85 -2.06 11.98
CA VAL A 91 -13.32 -3.10 11.10
C VAL A 91 -14.14 -3.14 9.83
N MET A 92 -13.48 -2.95 8.69
CA MET A 92 -14.09 -2.94 7.38
C MET A 92 -13.54 -4.08 6.52
N ASP A 93 -14.40 -4.87 5.91
CA ASP A 93 -13.97 -5.77 4.84
C ASP A 93 -13.50 -4.97 3.60
N ILE A 94 -13.00 -5.67 2.59
CA ILE A 94 -12.44 -5.03 1.40
C ILE A 94 -13.53 -4.27 0.62
N GLU A 95 -14.75 -4.78 0.57
CA GLU A 95 -15.85 -4.13 -0.12
C GLU A 95 -16.30 -2.84 0.59
N GLN A 96 -16.38 -2.87 1.92
CA GLN A 96 -16.66 -1.68 2.74
C GLN A 96 -15.57 -0.63 2.60
N THR A 97 -14.30 -1.06 2.61
CA THR A 97 -13.14 -0.18 2.40
C THR A 97 -13.20 0.48 1.02
N LEU A 98 -13.56 -0.26 -0.02
CA LEU A 98 -13.73 0.28 -1.37
C LEU A 98 -14.84 1.33 -1.42
N ARG A 99 -15.99 1.06 -0.83
CA ARG A 99 -17.11 2.03 -0.75
C ARG A 99 -16.70 3.32 -0.03
N GLN A 100 -15.97 3.21 1.08
CA GLN A 100 -15.48 4.38 1.81
C GLN A 100 -14.53 5.20 0.93
N ARG A 101 -13.60 4.57 0.23
CA ARG A 101 -12.67 5.25 -0.69
C ARG A 101 -13.40 5.95 -1.86
N GLN A 102 -14.46 5.33 -2.41
CA GLN A 102 -15.29 5.92 -3.45
C GLN A 102 -16.01 7.20 -2.99
N ALA A 103 -16.34 7.31 -1.71
CA ALA A 103 -16.99 8.48 -1.13
C ALA A 103 -16.04 9.66 -0.90
N ILE A 104 -14.72 9.46 -0.98
CA ILE A 104 -13.73 10.53 -0.77
C ILE A 104 -13.74 11.48 -1.96
N THR A 105 -14.02 12.75 -1.68
CA THR A 105 -13.99 13.83 -2.69
C THR A 105 -12.67 14.58 -2.64
N LEU A 106 -11.97 14.61 -3.77
CA LEU A 106 -10.73 15.38 -3.90
C LEU A 106 -11.02 16.86 -4.21
N PRO A 107 -10.30 17.78 -3.57
CA PRO A 107 -10.24 19.17 -4.02
C PRO A 107 -9.78 19.26 -5.49
N PRO A 108 -10.27 20.25 -6.29
CA PRO A 108 -9.96 20.33 -7.72
C PRO A 108 -8.47 20.33 -8.06
N GLY A 109 -7.65 21.00 -7.24
CA GLY A 109 -6.20 21.06 -7.42
C GLY A 109 -5.51 19.70 -7.28
N LEU A 110 -5.91 18.91 -6.27
CA LEU A 110 -5.38 17.56 -6.05
C LEU A 110 -5.87 16.59 -7.13
N ARG A 111 -7.10 16.73 -7.59
CA ARG A 111 -7.63 15.94 -8.71
C ARG A 111 -6.83 16.19 -9.99
N ALA A 112 -6.55 17.47 -10.30
CA ALA A 112 -5.75 17.82 -11.47
C ALA A 112 -4.31 17.28 -11.37
N TRP A 113 -3.72 17.31 -10.18
CA TRP A 113 -2.40 16.73 -9.92
C TRP A 113 -2.41 15.20 -10.11
N ALA A 114 -3.39 14.50 -9.55
CA ALA A 114 -3.54 13.05 -9.67
C ALA A 114 -3.65 12.61 -11.14
N ASN A 115 -4.48 13.31 -11.92
CA ASN A 115 -4.66 13.03 -13.35
C ASN A 115 -3.36 13.19 -14.14
N ARG A 116 -2.55 14.23 -13.84
CA ARG A 116 -1.23 14.41 -14.48
C ARG A 116 -0.24 13.30 -14.13
N ARG A 117 -0.32 12.74 -12.93
CA ARG A 117 0.55 11.62 -12.50
C ARG A 117 0.12 10.30 -13.15
N ALA A 118 -1.18 10.02 -13.19
CA ALA A 118 -1.72 8.82 -13.83
C ALA A 118 -1.38 8.75 -15.33
N SER A 119 -1.33 9.88 -16.02
CA SER A 119 -0.97 9.93 -17.46
C SER A 119 0.52 9.74 -17.76
N LYS A 120 1.39 9.72 -16.73
CA LYS A 120 2.84 9.53 -16.87
C LYS A 120 3.31 8.13 -16.42
N ALA A 121 2.43 7.37 -15.83
CA ALA A 121 2.67 5.99 -15.45
C ALA A 121 2.21 5.05 -16.56
#